data_e4b45d6af0995992092ee9118832cd0f
#
_entry.id   e4b45d6af0995992092ee9118832cd0f
#
_cell.length_a   1.000
_cell.length_b   1.000
_cell.length_c   1.000
_cell.angle_alpha   90.00
_cell.angle_beta   90.00
_cell.angle_gamma   90.00
#
_symmetry.space_group_name_H-M   'P 1'
#
loop_
_entity.id
_entity.type
_entity.pdbx_description
1 polymer ?
#
loop_
_entity_poly.entity_id
_entity_poly.type
_entity_poly.pdbx_seq_one_letter_code
_entity_poly.pdbx_strand_id
1 'polypeptide(L)'
;MRFILTTLIAALAVISCESRGNEAIDNHNYMWFDCEANYKTLSEPDSIRFYLEKCKDLGFGNVVVDVKSIMGEVLYDSQIAPYMGDWEGVERPRDYDMLGYFIEYGHEMGLKVFGSLNVFAGGHNYFDRGVVYMDKAAWQSICYHNGKLTPISEIKSNYNCMMNPSNPEVQEYQIEILKEFARKYPEVDGLIFDRVRYDGITADFSELSKKQFEEYAGVTVENFPEDILSWYDENGNLRDTWVPGKYGKKWVEWRAMVIHDFVEKAHAALKEINPDLIIGDYTGAWYPTYWQLGVNWASKDYDPYQVPEYQSWATEDYHKSGYAEMLDVYMTGLYYSFITKDDVDKATGVVGQRSEAGMDNSLTYCYSVEGGAEIAKQITKGVVPVIGSIYVEQYLGDFTPFGPAVTQALKSTDGVMIFDIVHLNKHKLWDELEAAMQAAE
;
A
#
# COMPACT_ATOMS: atom_id res chain seq x y z
N MET A 1 -73.89 -11.05 34.71
CA MET A 1 -72.46 -10.86 34.96
C MET A 1 -71.67 -11.35 33.71
N ARG A 2 -71.34 -10.40 32.85
CA ARG A 2 -70.55 -10.70 31.65
C ARG A 2 -69.08 -10.33 31.94
N PHE A 3 -68.14 -11.31 31.90
CA PHE A 3 -66.71 -11.07 31.97
C PHE A 3 -66.20 -10.73 30.58
N ILE A 4 -65.62 -9.55 30.43
CA ILE A 4 -64.90 -9.12 29.22
C ILE A 4 -63.41 -9.54 29.41
N LEU A 5 -62.96 -10.43 28.58
CA LEU A 5 -61.56 -10.86 28.53
C LEU A 5 -60.83 -9.94 27.55
N THR A 6 -59.93 -9.07 28.05
CA THR A 6 -59.10 -8.19 27.22
C THR A 6 -57.81 -8.90 26.90
N THR A 7 -57.65 -9.33 25.65
CA THR A 7 -56.42 -9.95 25.18
C THR A 7 -55.43 -8.85 24.77
N LEU A 8 -54.30 -8.78 25.49
CA LEU A 8 -53.19 -7.89 25.16
C LEU A 8 -52.31 -8.59 24.09
N ILE A 9 -52.32 -8.05 22.87
CA ILE A 9 -51.40 -8.49 21.83
C ILE A 9 -50.13 -7.70 21.99
N ALA A 10 -49.06 -8.33 22.48
CA ALA A 10 -47.71 -7.79 22.44
C ALA A 10 -47.13 -8.03 21.03
N ALA A 11 -46.96 -6.96 20.26
CA ALA A 11 -46.21 -6.99 19.00
C ALA A 11 -44.71 -7.06 19.33
N LEU A 12 -44.09 -8.21 19.17
CA LEU A 12 -42.64 -8.32 19.09
C LEU A 12 -42.19 -7.75 17.73
N ALA A 13 -41.57 -6.58 17.76
CA ALA A 13 -40.78 -6.11 16.63
C ALA A 13 -39.52 -7.00 16.57
N VAL A 14 -39.50 -7.94 15.67
CA VAL A 14 -38.30 -8.65 15.29
C VAL A 14 -37.50 -7.66 14.44
N ILE A 15 -36.50 -7.04 15.05
CA ILE A 15 -35.46 -6.35 14.28
C ILE A 15 -34.68 -7.46 13.60
N SER A 16 -34.96 -7.69 12.33
CA SER A 16 -34.17 -8.49 11.44
C SER A 16 -32.87 -7.74 11.25
N CYS A 17 -31.81 -8.16 11.94
CA CYS A 17 -30.46 -7.84 11.58
C CYS A 17 -30.19 -8.68 10.33
N GLU A 18 -30.48 -8.15 9.14
CA GLU A 18 -29.96 -8.71 7.91
C GLU A 18 -28.45 -8.58 8.01
N SER A 19 -27.75 -9.70 8.19
CA SER A 19 -26.33 -9.79 7.91
C SER A 19 -26.16 -9.35 6.45
N ARG A 20 -25.49 -8.22 6.21
CA ARG A 20 -24.98 -7.91 4.89
C ARG A 20 -24.00 -9.04 4.56
N GLY A 21 -24.46 -10.04 3.82
CA GLY A 21 -23.59 -11.04 3.23
C GLY A 21 -22.57 -10.31 2.39
N ASN A 22 -21.36 -10.81 2.34
CA ASN A 22 -20.27 -10.32 1.52
C ASN A 22 -20.78 -10.26 0.05
N GLU A 23 -21.40 -9.13 -0.34
CA GLU A 23 -21.71 -8.86 -1.74
C GLU A 23 -20.34 -8.68 -2.42
N ALA A 24 -20.02 -9.61 -3.30
CA ALA A 24 -18.83 -9.53 -4.13
C ALA A 24 -18.73 -8.11 -4.74
N ILE A 25 -17.52 -7.58 -4.83
CA ILE A 25 -17.31 -6.29 -5.48
C ILE A 25 -17.60 -6.52 -6.97
N ASP A 26 -18.74 -6.04 -7.46
CA ASP A 26 -19.13 -6.18 -8.87
C ASP A 26 -18.38 -5.17 -9.76
N ASN A 27 -17.96 -4.03 -9.19
CA ASN A 27 -17.21 -2.99 -9.88
C ASN A 27 -15.84 -2.81 -9.20
N HIS A 28 -14.78 -3.10 -9.92
CA HIS A 28 -13.40 -3.04 -9.43
C HIS A 28 -12.66 -1.76 -9.86
N ASN A 29 -13.37 -0.67 -10.11
CA ASN A 29 -12.77 0.63 -10.40
C ASN A 29 -12.74 1.50 -9.15
N TYR A 30 -11.56 2.03 -8.83
CA TYR A 30 -11.26 2.76 -7.60
C TYR A 30 -10.70 4.15 -7.91
N MET A 31 -11.14 5.18 -7.17
CA MET A 31 -10.53 6.49 -7.16
C MET A 31 -9.84 6.72 -5.81
N TRP A 32 -8.56 7.12 -5.83
CA TRP A 32 -7.79 7.40 -4.62
C TRP A 32 -7.85 8.88 -4.24
N PHE A 33 -7.90 9.13 -2.94
CA PHE A 33 -7.88 10.44 -2.31
C PHE A 33 -6.73 10.50 -1.31
N ASP A 34 -5.56 10.95 -1.78
CA ASP A 34 -4.39 11.18 -0.92
C ASP A 34 -4.68 12.26 0.11
N CYS A 35 -4.37 11.99 1.37
CA CYS A 35 -4.76 12.87 2.47
C CYS A 35 -3.95 14.16 2.54
N GLU A 36 -2.70 14.13 2.13
CA GLU A 36 -1.80 15.28 2.18
C GLU A 36 -2.03 16.18 0.98
N ALA A 37 -2.00 15.62 -0.23
CA ALA A 37 -2.18 16.35 -1.47
C ALA A 37 -3.57 16.98 -1.61
N ASN A 38 -4.59 16.37 -1.04
CA ASN A 38 -5.98 16.86 -1.08
C ASN A 38 -6.45 17.49 0.24
N TYR A 39 -5.57 17.74 1.21
CA TYR A 39 -5.95 18.16 2.55
C TYR A 39 -6.90 19.35 2.56
N LYS A 40 -6.58 20.42 1.82
CA LYS A 40 -7.43 21.60 1.70
C LYS A 40 -8.79 21.28 1.06
N THR A 41 -8.80 20.55 -0.02
CA THR A 41 -10.01 20.16 -0.77
C THR A 41 -10.95 19.33 0.10
N LEU A 42 -10.39 18.36 0.83
CA LEU A 42 -11.15 17.45 1.69
C LEU A 42 -11.47 18.03 3.08
N SER A 43 -11.15 19.30 3.33
CA SER A 43 -11.59 20.02 4.55
C SER A 43 -12.98 20.65 4.41
N GLU A 44 -13.62 20.48 3.25
CA GLU A 44 -14.95 21.00 2.96
C GLU A 44 -15.89 19.84 2.58
N PRO A 45 -16.96 19.55 3.34
CA PRO A 45 -17.86 18.42 3.03
C PRO A 45 -18.51 18.50 1.64
N ASP A 46 -18.84 19.70 1.18
CA ASP A 46 -19.41 19.89 -0.17
C ASP A 46 -18.43 19.50 -1.28
N SER A 47 -17.13 19.69 -1.04
CA SER A 47 -16.09 19.24 -1.97
C SER A 47 -16.01 17.72 -2.02
N ILE A 48 -16.12 17.04 -0.88
CA ILE A 48 -16.17 15.57 -0.81
C ILE A 48 -17.35 15.06 -1.64
N ARG A 49 -18.54 15.60 -1.41
CA ARG A 49 -19.75 15.22 -2.16
C ARG A 49 -19.57 15.41 -3.66
N PHE A 50 -19.06 16.58 -4.08
CA PHE A 50 -18.80 16.90 -5.48
C PHE A 50 -17.89 15.87 -6.17
N TYR A 51 -16.78 15.47 -5.52
CA TYR A 51 -15.86 14.49 -6.12
C TYR A 51 -16.41 13.06 -6.10
N LEU A 52 -17.24 12.70 -5.12
CA LEU A 52 -17.92 11.41 -5.09
C LEU A 52 -18.95 11.30 -6.24
N GLU A 53 -19.76 12.36 -6.48
CA GLU A 53 -20.67 12.44 -7.62
C GLU A 53 -19.88 12.25 -8.93
N LYS A 54 -18.76 12.96 -9.06
CA LYS A 54 -17.90 12.85 -10.24
C LYS A 54 -17.32 11.46 -10.45
N CYS A 55 -16.89 10.79 -9.37
CA CYS A 55 -16.42 9.41 -9.43
C CYS A 55 -17.51 8.47 -9.92
N LYS A 56 -18.73 8.60 -9.37
CA LYS A 56 -19.87 7.80 -9.76
C LYS A 56 -20.22 7.99 -11.25
N ASP A 57 -20.28 9.26 -11.70
CA ASP A 57 -20.61 9.58 -13.10
C ASP A 57 -19.60 8.99 -14.10
N LEU A 58 -18.33 8.82 -13.67
CA LEU A 58 -17.26 8.19 -14.44
C LEU A 58 -17.21 6.66 -14.35
N GLY A 59 -18.15 6.03 -13.65
CA GLY A 59 -18.22 4.57 -13.56
C GLY A 59 -17.32 3.94 -12.49
N PHE A 60 -16.80 4.74 -11.54
CA PHE A 60 -16.13 4.19 -10.34
C PHE A 60 -17.18 3.61 -9.39
N GLY A 61 -16.91 2.41 -8.87
CA GLY A 61 -17.73 1.77 -7.85
C GLY A 61 -17.18 1.95 -6.44
N ASN A 62 -15.90 2.37 -6.32
CA ASN A 62 -15.18 2.40 -5.06
C ASN A 62 -14.32 3.65 -4.95
N VAL A 63 -14.13 4.12 -3.71
CA VAL A 63 -13.18 5.18 -3.38
C VAL A 63 -12.26 4.73 -2.25
N VAL A 64 -10.98 5.12 -2.34
CA VAL A 64 -9.96 4.87 -1.31
C VAL A 64 -9.54 6.21 -0.73
N VAL A 65 -9.63 6.35 0.59
CA VAL A 65 -9.35 7.60 1.31
C VAL A 65 -8.21 7.37 2.29
N ASP A 66 -7.12 8.09 2.14
CA ASP A 66 -6.05 8.02 3.13
C ASP A 66 -6.51 8.62 4.46
N VAL A 67 -6.38 7.84 5.52
CA VAL A 67 -6.74 8.22 6.88
C VAL A 67 -5.57 8.20 7.85
N LYS A 68 -4.42 7.71 7.40
CA LYS A 68 -3.14 7.79 8.10
C LYS A 68 -2.05 8.23 7.13
N SER A 69 -1.48 9.41 7.39
CA SER A 69 -0.44 10.03 6.58
C SER A 69 0.91 9.31 6.70
N ILE A 70 1.87 9.64 5.82
CA ILE A 70 3.25 9.15 5.94
C ILE A 70 3.94 9.65 7.22
N MET A 71 3.44 10.69 7.86
CA MET A 71 3.93 11.16 9.16
C MET A 71 3.53 10.26 10.32
N GLY A 72 2.67 9.28 10.09
CA GLY A 72 2.10 8.43 11.13
C GLY A 72 0.99 9.13 11.92
N GLU A 73 0.60 10.32 11.52
CA GLU A 73 -0.54 11.07 12.03
C GLU A 73 -1.82 10.59 11.33
N VAL A 74 -2.94 10.57 12.04
CA VAL A 74 -4.24 10.11 11.51
C VAL A 74 -5.22 11.29 11.33
N LEU A 75 -6.18 11.14 10.42
CA LEU A 75 -7.16 12.17 10.06
C LEU A 75 -8.52 11.97 10.75
N TYR A 76 -8.53 11.24 11.84
CA TYR A 76 -9.69 11.02 12.68
C TYR A 76 -9.33 11.15 14.16
N ASP A 77 -10.31 11.32 15.03
CA ASP A 77 -10.10 11.40 16.49
C ASP A 77 -9.66 10.04 17.02
N SER A 78 -8.35 9.86 17.18
CA SER A 78 -7.67 8.67 17.68
C SER A 78 -7.23 8.83 19.13
N GLN A 79 -7.23 7.73 19.87
CA GLN A 79 -6.64 7.63 21.23
C GLN A 79 -5.23 7.04 21.20
N ILE A 80 -4.76 6.58 20.03
CA ILE A 80 -3.50 5.86 19.85
C ILE A 80 -2.50 6.70 19.08
N ALA A 81 -2.89 7.21 17.90
CA ALA A 81 -2.03 8.01 17.03
C ALA A 81 -2.31 9.51 17.16
N PRO A 82 -1.29 10.38 16.94
CA PRO A 82 -1.52 11.81 16.90
C PRO A 82 -2.43 12.20 15.73
N TYR A 83 -3.25 13.24 15.96
CA TYR A 83 -4.14 13.78 14.95
C TYR A 83 -3.41 14.74 14.00
N MET A 84 -3.62 14.60 12.69
CA MET A 84 -3.15 15.53 11.67
C MET A 84 -4.08 16.74 11.60
N GLY A 85 -3.87 17.73 12.47
CA GLY A 85 -4.75 18.89 12.62
C GLY A 85 -4.45 20.04 11.68
N ASP A 86 -3.33 20.00 10.95
CA ASP A 86 -2.92 21.03 10.01
C ASP A 86 -2.06 20.49 8.88
N TRP A 87 -2.18 21.09 7.69
CA TRP A 87 -1.29 20.85 6.57
C TRP A 87 -1.28 22.04 5.61
N GLU A 88 -0.09 22.46 5.18
CA GLU A 88 0.11 23.58 4.21
C GLU A 88 -0.69 24.84 4.53
N GLY A 89 -0.80 25.17 5.82
CA GLY A 89 -1.48 26.39 6.28
C GLY A 89 -3.01 26.27 6.38
N VAL A 90 -3.56 25.07 6.20
CA VAL A 90 -4.96 24.75 6.45
C VAL A 90 -5.06 24.03 7.80
N GLU A 91 -5.89 24.55 8.70
CA GLU A 91 -6.20 23.91 9.98
C GLU A 91 -7.52 23.15 9.88
N ARG A 92 -7.57 21.98 10.50
CA ARG A 92 -8.76 21.13 10.57
C ARG A 92 -9.04 20.78 12.03
N PRO A 93 -10.23 21.08 12.55
CA PRO A 93 -10.58 20.74 13.92
C PRO A 93 -10.66 19.23 14.11
N ARG A 94 -10.34 18.74 15.31
CA ARG A 94 -10.26 17.32 15.63
C ARG A 94 -11.59 16.58 15.52
N ASP A 95 -12.69 17.28 15.63
CA ASP A 95 -14.05 16.76 15.49
C ASP A 95 -14.57 16.76 14.02
N TYR A 96 -13.74 17.19 13.07
CA TYR A 96 -14.04 17.07 11.65
C TYR A 96 -13.82 15.63 11.19
N ASP A 97 -14.92 14.90 11.00
CA ASP A 97 -14.87 13.50 10.59
C ASP A 97 -14.90 13.35 9.07
N MET A 98 -13.73 13.56 8.45
CA MET A 98 -13.56 13.46 7.00
C MET A 98 -14.05 12.12 6.45
N LEU A 99 -13.63 10.99 7.02
CA LEU A 99 -14.02 9.67 6.54
C LEU A 99 -15.52 9.41 6.76
N GLY A 100 -16.08 9.91 7.84
CA GLY A 100 -17.53 9.85 8.08
C GLY A 100 -18.34 10.49 6.95
N TYR A 101 -17.91 11.65 6.42
CA TYR A 101 -18.53 12.26 5.24
C TYR A 101 -18.37 11.41 3.97
N PHE A 102 -17.21 10.78 3.76
CA PHE A 102 -17.03 9.86 2.63
C PHE A 102 -17.96 8.65 2.73
N ILE A 103 -18.11 8.05 3.91
CA ILE A 103 -19.00 6.90 4.15
C ILE A 103 -20.47 7.31 3.91
N GLU A 104 -20.91 8.40 4.54
CA GLU A 104 -22.29 8.89 4.40
C GLU A 104 -22.64 9.16 2.93
N TYR A 105 -21.88 10.02 2.27
CA TYR A 105 -22.16 10.44 0.89
C TYR A 105 -21.88 9.35 -0.13
N GLY A 106 -20.82 8.56 0.08
CA GLY A 106 -20.49 7.43 -0.80
C GLY A 106 -21.59 6.38 -0.80
N HIS A 107 -22.09 5.99 0.37
CA HIS A 107 -23.18 5.03 0.48
C HIS A 107 -24.51 5.56 -0.07
N GLU A 108 -24.82 6.86 0.12
CA GLU A 108 -25.97 7.49 -0.54
C GLU A 108 -25.93 7.36 -2.07
N MET A 109 -24.73 7.38 -2.64
CA MET A 109 -24.50 7.26 -4.08
C MET A 109 -24.30 5.81 -4.56
N GLY A 110 -24.22 4.84 -3.65
CA GLY A 110 -23.98 3.44 -3.95
C GLY A 110 -22.50 3.13 -4.24
N LEU A 111 -21.57 3.99 -3.77
CA LEU A 111 -20.15 3.74 -3.80
C LEU A 111 -19.71 2.98 -2.54
N LYS A 112 -18.71 2.08 -2.68
CA LYS A 112 -18.01 1.51 -1.53
C LYS A 112 -16.86 2.44 -1.11
N VAL A 113 -16.64 2.54 0.20
CA VAL A 113 -15.63 3.43 0.80
C VAL A 113 -14.59 2.61 1.54
N PHE A 114 -13.33 2.81 1.17
CA PHE A 114 -12.17 2.16 1.77
C PHE A 114 -11.30 3.21 2.48
N GLY A 115 -10.86 2.89 3.70
CA GLY A 115 -9.78 3.66 4.32
C GLY A 115 -8.42 3.12 3.88
N SER A 116 -7.44 4.00 3.66
CA SER A 116 -6.04 3.59 3.46
C SER A 116 -5.17 4.07 4.60
N LEU A 117 -4.21 3.22 5.01
CA LEU A 117 -3.25 3.54 6.06
C LEU A 117 -1.82 3.29 5.58
N ASN A 118 -0.97 4.32 5.67
CA ASN A 118 0.48 4.24 5.47
C ASN A 118 1.13 3.55 6.69
N VAL A 119 1.10 2.20 6.73
CA VAL A 119 1.29 1.42 7.96
C VAL A 119 2.64 1.70 8.63
N PHE A 120 3.77 1.38 7.99
CA PHE A 120 5.09 1.55 8.61
C PHE A 120 5.73 2.93 8.36
N ALA A 121 5.00 3.87 7.74
CA ALA A 121 5.45 5.25 7.66
C ALA A 121 5.28 5.97 9.01
N GLY A 122 6.27 6.74 9.42
CA GLY A 122 6.28 7.42 10.72
C GLY A 122 6.88 8.82 10.71
N GLY A 123 7.21 9.37 9.54
CA GLY A 123 7.73 10.74 9.44
C GLY A 123 7.94 11.20 8.01
N HIS A 124 7.94 12.52 7.85
CA HIS A 124 8.29 13.21 6.62
C HIS A 124 9.61 13.96 6.80
N ASN A 125 10.69 13.44 6.20
CA ASN A 125 12.05 13.94 6.44
C ASN A 125 12.31 15.37 5.95
N TYR A 126 11.53 15.89 4.99
CA TYR A 126 11.71 17.27 4.51
C TYR A 126 11.12 18.29 5.49
N PHE A 127 10.14 17.88 6.30
CA PHE A 127 9.47 18.75 7.27
C PHE A 127 9.86 18.47 8.72
N ASP A 128 10.69 17.44 8.97
CA ASP A 128 11.03 16.96 10.31
C ASP A 128 9.77 16.73 11.18
N ARG A 129 8.73 16.15 10.56
CA ARG A 129 7.40 15.98 11.15
C ARG A 129 6.99 14.51 11.16
N GLY A 130 6.24 14.13 12.18
CA GLY A 130 5.66 12.81 12.35
C GLY A 130 6.08 12.14 13.65
N VAL A 131 5.54 10.94 13.92
CA VAL A 131 5.70 10.23 15.20
C VAL A 131 7.15 9.93 15.54
N VAL A 132 8.00 9.67 14.55
CA VAL A 132 9.45 9.47 14.75
C VAL A 132 10.14 10.74 15.25
N TYR A 133 9.69 11.91 14.83
CA TYR A 133 10.22 13.21 15.26
C TYR A 133 9.64 13.69 16.60
N MET A 134 8.67 12.97 17.15
CA MET A 134 8.07 13.23 18.46
C MET A 134 8.69 12.31 19.52
N ASP A 135 7.98 11.28 19.92
CA ASP A 135 8.36 10.37 21.01
C ASP A 135 8.75 8.96 20.55
N LYS A 136 8.71 8.69 19.22
CA LYS A 136 8.97 7.38 18.62
C LYS A 136 10.31 7.30 17.86
N ALA A 137 11.28 8.17 18.18
CA ALA A 137 12.58 8.20 17.51
C ALA A 137 13.32 6.84 17.51
N ALA A 138 13.15 6.04 18.56
CA ALA A 138 13.75 4.72 18.66
C ALA A 138 13.13 3.66 17.72
N TRP A 139 12.00 3.97 17.09
CA TRP A 139 11.28 3.06 16.19
C TRP A 139 11.67 3.19 14.72
N GLN A 140 12.43 4.24 14.38
CA GLN A 140 12.88 4.47 13.01
C GLN A 140 13.81 3.36 12.52
N SER A 141 13.81 3.16 11.21
CA SER A 141 14.77 2.27 10.56
C SER A 141 16.19 2.79 10.65
N ILE A 142 17.15 1.89 10.86
CA ILE A 142 18.59 2.16 10.75
C ILE A 142 19.05 1.66 9.38
N CYS A 143 19.45 2.60 8.53
CA CYS A 143 19.87 2.29 7.17
C CYS A 143 21.36 2.03 7.09
N TYR A 144 21.77 0.95 6.41
CA TYR A 144 23.16 0.72 6.02
C TYR A 144 23.41 1.31 4.64
N HIS A 145 23.82 2.57 4.62
CA HIS A 145 23.98 3.35 3.40
C HIS A 145 25.41 3.88 3.27
N ASN A 146 26.03 3.68 2.09
CA ASN A 146 27.42 4.10 1.82
C ASN A 146 28.41 3.64 2.91
N GLY A 147 28.28 2.39 3.35
CA GLY A 147 29.17 1.80 4.36
C GLY A 147 28.97 2.33 5.79
N LYS A 148 27.85 2.99 6.10
CA LYS A 148 27.54 3.54 7.42
C LYS A 148 26.14 3.19 7.86
N LEU A 149 25.99 2.88 9.14
CA LEU A 149 24.69 2.78 9.79
C LEU A 149 24.21 4.19 10.15
N THR A 150 23.06 4.57 9.61
CA THR A 150 22.51 5.92 9.72
C THR A 150 21.02 5.84 10.02
N PRO A 151 20.49 6.53 11.03
CA PRO A 151 19.06 6.67 11.23
C PRO A 151 18.39 7.26 9.99
N ILE A 152 17.26 6.71 9.58
CA ILE A 152 16.58 7.14 8.34
C ILE A 152 16.17 8.62 8.39
N SER A 153 15.88 9.17 9.55
CA SER A 153 15.56 10.59 9.75
C SER A 153 16.71 11.55 9.39
N GLU A 154 17.96 11.04 9.35
CA GLU A 154 19.14 11.81 8.95
C GLU A 154 19.40 11.75 7.44
N ILE A 155 18.73 10.86 6.71
CA ILE A 155 18.89 10.68 5.25
C ILE A 155 17.89 11.61 4.53
N LYS A 156 18.25 12.88 4.37
CA LYS A 156 17.36 13.90 3.80
C LYS A 156 17.07 13.75 2.29
N SER A 157 17.78 12.87 1.59
CA SER A 157 17.41 12.49 0.22
C SER A 157 16.19 11.57 0.16
N ASN A 158 15.81 10.93 1.27
CA ASN A 158 14.59 10.15 1.41
C ASN A 158 13.51 11.01 2.08
N TYR A 159 12.38 11.22 1.42
CA TYR A 159 11.29 12.03 1.99
C TYR A 159 10.55 11.32 3.12
N ASN A 160 10.51 9.98 3.09
CA ASN A 160 9.76 9.16 4.02
C ASN A 160 10.66 8.63 5.15
N CYS A 161 10.23 8.79 6.39
CA CYS A 161 10.87 8.20 7.57
C CYS A 161 10.13 6.94 7.98
N MET A 162 10.55 5.79 7.45
CA MET A 162 9.95 4.50 7.79
C MET A 162 10.36 4.04 9.19
N MET A 163 9.42 3.47 9.90
CA MET A 163 9.68 2.71 11.13
C MET A 163 10.19 1.31 10.77
N ASN A 164 10.89 0.67 11.71
CA ASN A 164 11.38 -0.69 11.53
C ASN A 164 10.25 -1.73 11.61
N PRO A 165 9.87 -2.40 10.51
CA PRO A 165 8.79 -3.40 10.53
C PRO A 165 9.09 -4.63 11.39
N SER A 166 10.37 -4.93 11.69
CA SER A 166 10.74 -6.06 12.54
C SER A 166 10.64 -5.77 14.03
N ASN A 167 10.43 -4.50 14.42
CA ASN A 167 10.28 -4.11 15.82
C ASN A 167 8.88 -4.52 16.35
N PRO A 168 8.78 -5.41 17.38
CA PRO A 168 7.50 -5.84 17.92
C PRO A 168 6.64 -4.69 18.46
N GLU A 169 7.26 -3.66 19.06
CA GLU A 169 6.52 -2.49 19.56
C GLU A 169 5.89 -1.69 18.42
N VAL A 170 6.60 -1.59 17.28
CA VAL A 170 6.06 -0.95 16.07
C VAL A 170 4.90 -1.77 15.50
N GLN A 171 5.05 -3.10 15.41
CA GLN A 171 3.98 -3.97 14.92
C GLN A 171 2.72 -3.86 15.80
N GLU A 172 2.87 -3.92 17.11
CA GLU A 172 1.75 -3.79 18.05
C GLU A 172 1.05 -2.44 17.91
N TYR A 173 1.82 -1.35 17.86
CA TYR A 173 1.28 0.00 17.67
C TYR A 173 0.47 0.11 16.36
N GLN A 174 0.95 -0.44 15.25
CA GLN A 174 0.22 -0.42 13.98
C GLN A 174 -1.04 -1.28 14.02
N ILE A 175 -0.98 -2.46 14.63
CA ILE A 175 -2.15 -3.33 14.80
C ILE A 175 -3.23 -2.64 15.66
N GLU A 176 -2.84 -1.96 16.73
CA GLU A 176 -3.82 -1.23 17.55
C GLU A 176 -4.45 -0.04 16.79
N ILE A 177 -3.72 0.67 15.94
CA ILE A 177 -4.29 1.70 15.05
C ILE A 177 -5.29 1.07 14.07
N LEU A 178 -4.95 -0.05 13.44
CA LEU A 178 -5.83 -0.77 12.53
C LEU A 178 -7.12 -1.23 13.23
N LYS A 179 -6.99 -1.76 14.44
CA LYS A 179 -8.13 -2.18 15.28
C LYS A 179 -9.00 -0.99 15.72
N GLU A 180 -8.37 0.13 16.09
CA GLU A 180 -9.10 1.36 16.43
C GLU A 180 -9.89 1.86 15.23
N PHE A 181 -9.28 1.92 14.04
CA PHE A 181 -9.93 2.28 12.80
C PHE A 181 -11.17 1.41 12.52
N ALA A 182 -11.02 0.09 12.54
CA ALA A 182 -12.12 -0.83 12.26
C ALA A 182 -13.27 -0.73 13.27
N ARG A 183 -12.97 -0.44 14.56
CA ARG A 183 -13.99 -0.24 15.58
C ARG A 183 -14.70 1.12 15.46
N LYS A 184 -13.97 2.16 15.05
CA LYS A 184 -14.49 3.51 14.92
C LYS A 184 -15.39 3.65 13.69
N TYR A 185 -15.06 2.95 12.62
CA TYR A 185 -15.80 3.00 11.36
C TYR A 185 -16.39 1.63 10.98
N PRO A 186 -17.39 1.14 11.74
CA PRO A 186 -17.96 -0.19 11.47
C PRO A 186 -18.70 -0.27 10.12
N GLU A 187 -19.04 0.87 9.52
CA GLU A 187 -19.75 0.96 8.25
C GLU A 187 -18.81 1.10 7.04
N VAL A 188 -17.49 1.25 7.25
CA VAL A 188 -16.52 1.26 6.15
C VAL A 188 -16.51 -0.09 5.43
N ASP A 189 -16.48 -0.07 4.11
CA ASP A 189 -16.52 -1.30 3.31
C ASP A 189 -15.19 -2.06 3.35
N GLY A 190 -14.07 -1.34 3.45
CA GLY A 190 -12.76 -1.99 3.47
C GLY A 190 -11.64 -1.11 3.95
N LEU A 191 -10.46 -1.74 3.96
CA LEU A 191 -9.20 -1.12 4.33
C LEU A 191 -8.13 -1.56 3.35
N ILE A 192 -7.35 -0.60 2.85
CA ILE A 192 -6.18 -0.84 2.00
C ILE A 192 -4.92 -0.57 2.81
N PHE A 193 -4.06 -1.58 2.90
CA PHE A 193 -2.71 -1.39 3.40
C PHE A 193 -1.89 -0.60 2.38
N ASP A 194 -1.19 0.43 2.82
CA ASP A 194 -0.11 1.06 2.08
C ASP A 194 1.15 1.04 2.94
N ARG A 195 2.32 0.97 2.32
CA ARG A 195 3.64 0.96 2.96
C ARG A 195 3.80 -0.12 4.05
N VAL A 196 3.19 -1.30 3.85
CA VAL A 196 3.49 -2.49 4.66
C VAL A 196 4.80 -3.09 4.15
N ARG A 197 5.90 -2.38 4.39
CA ARG A 197 7.21 -2.68 3.82
C ARG A 197 8.35 -2.02 4.58
N TYR A 198 9.57 -2.45 4.30
CA TYR A 198 10.78 -1.70 4.66
C TYR A 198 10.97 -0.51 3.70
N ASP A 199 11.90 0.40 4.03
CA ASP A 199 12.25 1.52 3.17
C ASP A 199 12.95 1.07 1.88
N GLY A 200 13.86 0.11 1.99
CA GLY A 200 14.62 -0.46 0.89
C GLY A 200 15.51 -1.60 1.35
N ILE A 201 16.38 -2.07 0.47
CA ILE A 201 17.31 -3.16 0.80
C ILE A 201 18.32 -2.75 1.90
N THR A 202 18.59 -1.46 2.01
CA THR A 202 19.50 -0.90 3.02
C THR A 202 18.87 -0.72 4.39
N ALA A 203 17.61 -1.07 4.60
CA ALA A 203 16.88 -1.01 5.86
C ALA A 203 16.22 -2.38 6.19
N ASP A 204 16.10 -2.80 7.46
CA ASP A 204 16.62 -2.19 8.67
C ASP A 204 17.87 -2.96 9.14
N PHE A 205 18.91 -2.25 9.52
CA PHE A 205 20.17 -2.83 10.01
C PHE A 205 20.44 -2.47 11.48
N SER A 206 19.40 -2.42 12.30
CA SER A 206 19.53 -2.28 13.76
C SER A 206 20.06 -3.57 14.41
N GLU A 207 20.58 -3.46 15.63
CA GLU A 207 20.96 -4.62 16.45
C GLU A 207 19.75 -5.54 16.74
N LEU A 208 18.54 -4.97 16.79
CA LEU A 208 17.31 -5.76 16.94
C LEU A 208 17.09 -6.66 15.72
N SER A 209 17.17 -6.10 14.52
CA SER A 209 17.03 -6.85 13.27
C SER A 209 18.12 -7.90 13.11
N LYS A 210 19.37 -7.58 13.46
CA LYS A 210 20.46 -8.57 13.50
C LYS A 210 20.11 -9.77 14.36
N LYS A 211 19.73 -9.52 15.61
CA LYS A 211 19.39 -10.57 16.58
C LYS A 211 18.25 -11.46 16.10
N GLN A 212 17.16 -10.86 15.60
CA GLN A 212 15.99 -11.61 15.09
C GLN A 212 16.36 -12.44 13.86
N PHE A 213 17.19 -11.90 12.98
CA PHE A 213 17.70 -12.66 11.84
C PHE A 213 18.56 -13.84 12.24
N GLU A 214 19.48 -13.65 13.20
CA GLU A 214 20.32 -14.75 13.72
C GLU A 214 19.46 -15.87 14.31
N GLU A 215 18.41 -15.53 15.06
CA GLU A 215 17.44 -16.49 15.59
C GLU A 215 16.68 -17.21 14.46
N TYR A 216 16.19 -16.48 13.45
CA TYR A 216 15.47 -17.04 12.31
C TYR A 216 16.33 -17.98 11.46
N ALA A 217 17.55 -17.55 11.15
CA ALA A 217 18.47 -18.30 10.27
C ALA A 217 19.25 -19.38 10.98
N GLY A 218 19.30 -19.40 12.33
CA GLY A 218 20.09 -20.32 13.12
C GLY A 218 21.61 -20.10 12.94
N VAL A 219 22.03 -18.84 12.75
CA VAL A 219 23.43 -18.48 12.50
C VAL A 219 23.91 -17.38 13.44
N THR A 220 25.22 -17.15 13.48
CA THR A 220 25.82 -15.94 14.04
C THR A 220 26.44 -15.13 12.92
N VAL A 221 26.09 -13.85 12.85
CA VAL A 221 26.64 -12.90 11.86
C VAL A 221 27.87 -12.23 12.46
N GLU A 222 29.05 -12.74 12.08
CA GLU A 222 30.32 -12.28 12.67
C GLU A 222 30.70 -10.87 12.20
N ASN A 223 30.49 -10.58 10.93
CA ASN A 223 30.78 -9.26 10.34
C ASN A 223 29.47 -8.59 9.90
N PHE A 224 28.73 -8.07 10.85
CA PHE A 224 27.51 -7.31 10.55
C PHE A 224 27.85 -5.83 10.34
N PRO A 225 27.31 -5.21 9.28
CA PRO A 225 26.31 -5.71 8.33
C PRO A 225 26.88 -6.35 7.05
N GLU A 226 28.19 -6.41 6.85
CA GLU A 226 28.87 -6.84 5.60
C GLU A 226 28.52 -8.28 5.19
N ASP A 227 28.32 -9.18 6.13
CA ASP A 227 27.89 -10.56 5.86
C ASP A 227 26.48 -10.65 5.27
N ILE A 228 25.70 -9.56 5.37
CA ILE A 228 24.36 -9.43 4.78
C ILE A 228 24.42 -8.66 3.47
N LEU A 229 25.01 -7.45 3.52
CA LEU A 229 25.07 -6.50 2.41
C LEU A 229 26.39 -5.72 2.55
N SER A 230 27.27 -5.81 1.55
CA SER A 230 28.57 -5.16 1.64
C SER A 230 28.70 -3.97 0.70
N TRP A 231 29.17 -2.86 1.25
CA TRP A 231 29.58 -1.67 0.51
C TRP A 231 31.09 -1.64 0.19
N TYR A 232 31.84 -2.65 0.64
CA TYR A 232 33.29 -2.67 0.49
C TYR A 232 33.74 -3.78 -0.45
N ASP A 233 34.81 -3.51 -1.21
CA ASP A 233 35.51 -4.52 -1.99
C ASP A 233 36.48 -5.36 -1.11
N GLU A 234 37.11 -6.37 -1.69
CA GLU A 234 38.08 -7.22 -1.02
C GLU A 234 39.34 -6.50 -0.49
N ASN A 235 39.57 -5.28 -0.98
CA ASN A 235 40.68 -4.41 -0.56
C ASN A 235 40.26 -3.39 0.50
N GLY A 236 38.99 -3.38 0.89
CA GLY A 236 38.41 -2.44 1.85
C GLY A 236 38.07 -1.07 1.27
N ASN A 237 37.97 -0.91 -0.05
CA ASN A 237 37.54 0.32 -0.70
C ASN A 237 35.99 0.37 -0.77
N LEU A 238 35.43 1.54 -0.56
CA LEU A 238 34.00 1.76 -0.72
C LEU A 238 33.61 1.63 -2.20
N ARG A 239 32.56 0.84 -2.47
CA ARG A 239 31.97 0.66 -3.81
C ARG A 239 30.94 1.75 -4.10
N ASP A 240 30.63 1.97 -5.36
CA ASP A 240 29.54 2.85 -5.80
C ASP A 240 28.15 2.23 -5.50
N THR A 241 28.08 0.91 -5.38
CA THR A 241 26.87 0.16 -5.06
C THR A 241 27.19 -1.01 -4.14
N TRP A 242 26.19 -1.49 -3.42
CA TRP A 242 26.32 -2.66 -2.57
C TRP A 242 26.37 -3.97 -3.36
N VAL A 243 26.84 -5.01 -2.69
CA VAL A 243 26.75 -6.40 -3.14
C VAL A 243 26.20 -7.29 -2.02
N PRO A 244 25.48 -8.38 -2.34
CA PRO A 244 25.01 -9.30 -1.31
C PRO A 244 26.19 -9.99 -0.59
N GLY A 245 26.10 -10.06 0.73
CA GLY A 245 26.98 -10.85 1.57
C GLY A 245 26.58 -12.33 1.61
N LYS A 246 27.33 -13.15 2.37
CA LYS A 246 27.08 -14.61 2.46
C LYS A 246 25.67 -14.99 2.95
N TYR A 247 25.01 -14.12 3.71
CA TYR A 247 23.65 -14.32 4.21
C TYR A 247 22.61 -13.47 3.49
N GLY A 248 22.96 -12.72 2.45
CA GLY A 248 22.09 -11.75 1.78
C GLY A 248 20.73 -12.32 1.36
N LYS A 249 20.70 -13.51 0.70
CA LYS A 249 19.45 -14.15 0.29
C LYS A 249 18.57 -14.57 1.48
N LYS A 250 19.19 -15.09 2.54
CA LYS A 250 18.45 -15.50 3.74
C LYS A 250 17.89 -14.31 4.51
N TRP A 251 18.61 -13.17 4.47
CA TRP A 251 18.13 -11.90 4.99
C TRP A 251 16.90 -11.39 4.22
N VAL A 252 16.91 -11.48 2.90
CA VAL A 252 15.78 -11.13 2.04
C VAL A 252 14.57 -11.99 2.36
N GLU A 253 14.74 -13.31 2.49
CA GLU A 253 13.68 -14.24 2.92
C GLU A 253 13.13 -13.87 4.29
N TRP A 254 14.00 -13.65 5.29
CA TRP A 254 13.58 -13.28 6.64
C TRP A 254 12.75 -11.99 6.66
N ARG A 255 13.19 -10.95 5.93
CA ARG A 255 12.43 -9.69 5.86
C ARG A 255 11.04 -9.89 5.24
N ALA A 256 10.94 -10.72 4.22
CA ALA A 256 9.66 -11.06 3.60
C ALA A 256 8.75 -11.84 4.58
N MET A 257 9.31 -12.73 5.40
CA MET A 257 8.55 -13.41 6.46
C MET A 257 8.09 -12.45 7.55
N VAL A 258 8.89 -11.43 7.92
CA VAL A 258 8.46 -10.40 8.89
C VAL A 258 7.22 -9.66 8.39
N ILE A 259 7.18 -9.30 7.10
CA ILE A 259 6.01 -8.63 6.49
C ILE A 259 4.82 -9.60 6.39
N HIS A 260 5.04 -10.85 5.94
CA HIS A 260 4.02 -11.88 5.91
C HIS A 260 3.34 -12.08 7.28
N ASP A 261 4.14 -12.26 8.34
CA ASP A 261 3.64 -12.50 9.70
C ASP A 261 2.88 -11.27 10.24
N PHE A 262 3.30 -10.07 9.87
CA PHE A 262 2.55 -8.86 10.22
C PHE A 262 1.20 -8.81 9.50
N VAL A 263 1.15 -9.09 8.19
CA VAL A 263 -0.10 -9.12 7.41
C VAL A 263 -1.05 -10.17 7.98
N GLU A 264 -0.56 -11.37 8.33
CA GLU A 264 -1.36 -12.43 8.96
C GLU A 264 -1.98 -11.96 10.28
N LYS A 265 -1.18 -11.37 11.17
CA LYS A 265 -1.66 -10.83 12.46
C LYS A 265 -2.68 -9.70 12.26
N ALA A 266 -2.40 -8.77 11.35
CA ALA A 266 -3.29 -7.65 11.06
C ALA A 266 -4.62 -8.13 10.47
N HIS A 267 -4.57 -9.05 9.49
CA HIS A 267 -5.74 -9.68 8.91
C HIS A 267 -6.61 -10.37 9.97
N ALA A 268 -6.00 -11.22 10.81
CA ALA A 268 -6.72 -11.91 11.87
C ALA A 268 -7.38 -10.94 12.86
N ALA A 269 -6.66 -9.89 13.27
CA ALA A 269 -7.17 -8.88 14.20
C ALA A 269 -8.33 -8.05 13.62
N LEU A 270 -8.27 -7.72 12.33
CA LEU A 270 -9.32 -6.99 11.62
C LEU A 270 -10.57 -7.85 11.41
N LYS A 271 -10.41 -9.10 10.96
CA LYS A 271 -11.54 -10.03 10.75
C LYS A 271 -12.22 -10.45 12.08
N GLU A 272 -11.52 -10.40 13.20
CA GLU A 272 -12.14 -10.58 14.54
C GLU A 272 -13.10 -9.44 14.88
N ILE A 273 -12.80 -8.21 14.45
CA ILE A 273 -13.63 -7.00 14.70
C ILE A 273 -14.79 -6.94 13.70
N ASN A 274 -14.46 -7.08 12.42
CA ASN A 274 -15.44 -7.06 11.33
C ASN A 274 -15.11 -8.16 10.31
N PRO A 275 -15.80 -9.31 10.35
CA PRO A 275 -15.56 -10.42 9.41
C PRO A 275 -15.81 -10.05 7.93
N ASP A 276 -16.66 -9.06 7.68
CA ASP A 276 -17.05 -8.61 6.35
C ASP A 276 -16.15 -7.49 5.80
N LEU A 277 -15.20 -6.98 6.60
CA LEU A 277 -14.28 -5.93 6.17
C LEU A 277 -13.41 -6.43 5.01
N ILE A 278 -13.47 -5.75 3.88
CA ILE A 278 -12.63 -6.04 2.72
C ILE A 278 -11.21 -5.55 3.01
N ILE A 279 -10.22 -6.45 2.91
CA ILE A 279 -8.82 -6.13 3.18
C ILE A 279 -8.02 -6.18 1.89
N GLY A 280 -7.39 -5.07 1.54
CA GLY A 280 -6.53 -4.96 0.37
C GLY A 280 -5.12 -4.49 0.71
N ASP A 281 -4.24 -4.61 -0.28
CA ASP A 281 -2.86 -4.10 -0.21
C ASP A 281 -2.50 -3.37 -1.51
N TYR A 282 -1.73 -2.29 -1.39
CA TYR A 282 -1.26 -1.49 -2.51
C TYR A 282 0.27 -1.52 -2.59
N THR A 283 0.78 -2.08 -3.67
CA THR A 283 2.23 -2.20 -3.92
C THR A 283 2.59 -1.90 -5.37
N GLY A 284 3.88 -1.80 -5.67
CA GLY A 284 4.35 -1.65 -7.05
C GLY A 284 4.35 -2.97 -7.84
N ALA A 285 4.13 -2.89 -9.14
CA ALA A 285 4.05 -4.04 -10.04
C ALA A 285 5.40 -4.69 -10.38
N TRP A 286 6.51 -4.08 -10.02
CA TRP A 286 7.87 -4.53 -10.37
C TRP A 286 8.39 -5.63 -9.44
N TYR A 287 7.70 -6.74 -9.39
CA TYR A 287 8.05 -7.91 -8.56
C TYR A 287 9.52 -8.34 -8.66
N PRO A 288 10.17 -8.32 -9.84
CA PRO A 288 11.57 -8.76 -9.96
C PRO A 288 12.56 -8.02 -9.06
N THR A 289 12.20 -6.81 -8.58
CA THR A 289 13.04 -6.00 -7.68
C THR A 289 12.33 -5.62 -6.38
N TYR A 290 11.04 -5.93 -6.22
CA TYR A 290 10.24 -5.53 -5.05
C TYR A 290 10.66 -6.25 -3.75
N TRP A 291 11.34 -7.41 -3.87
CA TRP A 291 11.98 -8.10 -2.76
C TRP A 291 12.93 -7.19 -1.95
N GLN A 292 13.48 -6.13 -2.56
CA GLN A 292 14.33 -5.15 -1.87
C GLN A 292 13.58 -4.39 -0.77
N LEU A 293 12.26 -4.33 -0.86
CA LEU A 293 11.39 -3.73 0.15
C LEU A 293 10.93 -4.73 1.22
N GLY A 294 11.38 -5.98 1.15
CA GLY A 294 10.97 -7.05 2.06
C GLY A 294 9.52 -7.49 1.89
N VAL A 295 8.98 -7.39 0.69
CA VAL A 295 7.57 -7.69 0.39
C VAL A 295 7.47 -8.82 -0.60
N ASN A 296 6.57 -9.78 -0.32
CA ASN A 296 6.20 -10.85 -1.24
C ASN A 296 4.66 -10.95 -1.36
N TRP A 297 4.08 -10.08 -2.17
CA TRP A 297 2.64 -10.06 -2.45
C TRP A 297 2.16 -11.19 -3.37
N ALA A 298 3.00 -12.18 -3.64
CA ALA A 298 2.68 -13.35 -4.43
C ALA A 298 1.74 -14.31 -3.70
N SER A 299 1.06 -15.19 -4.44
CA SER A 299 0.52 -16.41 -3.88
C SER A 299 1.64 -17.29 -3.30
N LYS A 300 1.41 -17.94 -2.17
CA LYS A 300 2.33 -18.93 -1.59
C LYS A 300 2.62 -20.11 -2.54
N ASP A 301 1.76 -20.33 -3.55
CA ASP A 301 1.91 -21.35 -4.58
C ASP A 301 2.74 -20.85 -5.78
N TYR A 302 3.21 -19.61 -5.76
CA TYR A 302 4.17 -19.09 -6.72
C TYR A 302 5.60 -19.18 -6.16
N ASP A 303 6.43 -20.03 -6.76
CA ASP A 303 7.81 -20.21 -6.33
C ASP A 303 8.77 -19.41 -7.21
N PRO A 304 9.27 -18.23 -6.75
CA PRO A 304 10.20 -17.42 -7.53
C PRO A 304 11.56 -18.10 -7.73
N TYR A 305 11.95 -19.05 -6.87
CA TYR A 305 13.22 -19.79 -7.02
C TYR A 305 13.25 -20.67 -8.28
N GLN A 306 12.09 -21.02 -8.85
CA GLN A 306 11.99 -21.73 -10.12
C GLN A 306 12.29 -20.84 -11.34
N VAL A 307 12.34 -19.51 -11.16
CA VAL A 307 12.70 -18.55 -12.21
C VAL A 307 14.21 -18.32 -12.14
N PRO A 308 14.99 -18.70 -13.18
CA PRO A 308 16.46 -18.61 -13.13
C PRO A 308 17.00 -17.22 -12.75
N GLU A 309 16.37 -16.16 -13.27
CA GLU A 309 16.74 -14.77 -13.02
C GLU A 309 16.54 -14.36 -11.54
N TYR A 310 15.59 -14.99 -10.85
CA TYR A 310 15.29 -14.67 -9.45
C TYR A 310 16.15 -15.47 -8.46
N GLN A 311 16.87 -16.49 -8.92
CA GLN A 311 17.78 -17.26 -8.07
C GLN A 311 18.95 -16.42 -7.50
N SER A 312 19.18 -15.24 -8.06
CA SER A 312 20.18 -14.29 -7.52
C SER A 312 19.79 -13.76 -6.13
N TRP A 313 18.50 -13.67 -5.80
CA TRP A 313 17.97 -13.14 -4.53
C TRP A 313 17.02 -14.09 -3.80
N ALA A 314 16.24 -14.92 -4.49
CA ALA A 314 15.31 -15.87 -3.88
C ALA A 314 16.07 -17.08 -3.29
N THR A 315 15.52 -17.61 -2.20
CA THR A 315 15.84 -18.93 -1.64
C THR A 315 14.74 -19.93 -2.00
N GLU A 316 14.98 -21.22 -1.80
CA GLU A 316 13.96 -22.27 -2.02
C GLU A 316 12.71 -22.07 -1.14
N ASP A 317 12.86 -21.45 0.03
CA ASP A 317 11.78 -21.20 0.99
C ASP A 317 11.12 -19.82 0.86
N TYR A 318 11.59 -18.94 -0.04
CA TYR A 318 11.07 -17.58 -0.17
C TYR A 318 9.57 -17.53 -0.47
N HIS A 319 9.05 -18.49 -1.24
CA HIS A 319 7.62 -18.56 -1.58
C HIS A 319 6.71 -18.66 -0.35
N LYS A 320 7.19 -19.18 0.78
CA LYS A 320 6.42 -19.30 2.03
C LYS A 320 6.00 -17.94 2.61
N SER A 321 6.70 -16.87 2.22
CA SER A 321 6.35 -15.50 2.62
C SER A 321 5.28 -14.84 1.75
N GLY A 322 4.72 -15.55 0.76
CA GLY A 322 3.62 -15.07 -0.06
C GLY A 322 2.35 -14.86 0.77
N TYR A 323 1.62 -13.75 0.52
CA TYR A 323 0.43 -13.41 1.32
C TYR A 323 -0.81 -13.04 0.49
N ALA A 324 -0.81 -13.24 -0.82
CA ALA A 324 -1.96 -12.91 -1.68
C ALA A 324 -3.28 -13.54 -1.20
N GLU A 325 -3.24 -14.75 -0.61
CA GLU A 325 -4.41 -15.46 -0.08
C GLU A 325 -5.04 -14.80 1.16
N MET A 326 -4.36 -13.82 1.77
CA MET A 326 -4.86 -13.06 2.93
C MET A 326 -5.60 -11.78 2.50
N LEU A 327 -5.62 -11.49 1.20
CA LEU A 327 -6.21 -10.27 0.65
C LEU A 327 -7.54 -10.58 -0.05
N ASP A 328 -8.49 -9.66 0.09
CA ASP A 328 -9.75 -9.66 -0.66
C ASP A 328 -9.62 -8.86 -1.98
N VAL A 329 -8.64 -7.94 -2.07
CA VAL A 329 -8.28 -7.18 -3.27
C VAL A 329 -6.79 -6.81 -3.24
N TYR A 330 -6.13 -6.86 -4.41
CA TYR A 330 -4.73 -6.45 -4.54
C TYR A 330 -4.60 -5.35 -5.59
N MET A 331 -4.00 -4.22 -5.21
CA MET A 331 -3.75 -3.08 -6.08
C MET A 331 -2.28 -3.05 -6.48
N THR A 332 -2.00 -3.09 -7.79
CA THR A 332 -0.65 -3.14 -8.34
C THR A 332 -0.30 -1.85 -9.07
N GLY A 333 0.73 -1.13 -8.61
CA GLY A 333 1.19 0.14 -9.19
C GLY A 333 1.85 -0.05 -10.55
N LEU A 334 1.12 0.23 -11.62
CA LEU A 334 1.60 0.15 -13.01
C LEU A 334 2.27 1.47 -13.42
N TYR A 335 3.35 1.84 -12.71
CA TYR A 335 4.05 3.13 -12.87
C TYR A 335 5.05 3.10 -14.03
N TYR A 336 4.54 2.85 -15.23
CA TYR A 336 5.34 2.70 -16.44
C TYR A 336 5.02 3.77 -17.48
N SER A 337 6.07 4.27 -18.15
CA SER A 337 5.90 5.20 -19.28
C SER A 337 5.45 4.50 -20.55
N PHE A 338 5.71 3.20 -20.66
CA PHE A 338 5.25 2.36 -21.78
C PHE A 338 3.90 1.71 -21.48
N ILE A 339 3.06 1.61 -22.48
CA ILE A 339 1.72 1.04 -22.37
C ILE A 339 1.76 -0.46 -22.67
N THR A 340 2.36 -0.84 -23.79
CA THR A 340 2.42 -2.22 -24.25
C THR A 340 3.84 -2.78 -24.19
N LYS A 341 3.97 -4.11 -24.21
CA LYS A 341 5.27 -4.80 -24.34
C LYS A 341 5.97 -4.44 -25.65
N ASP A 342 5.20 -4.26 -26.71
CA ASP A 342 5.72 -3.82 -28.02
C ASP A 342 6.37 -2.44 -27.96
N ASP A 343 5.90 -1.54 -27.11
CA ASP A 343 6.52 -0.21 -26.91
C ASP A 343 7.89 -0.35 -26.26
N VAL A 344 8.04 -1.26 -25.30
CA VAL A 344 9.33 -1.56 -24.67
C VAL A 344 10.32 -2.15 -25.68
N ASP A 345 9.88 -3.11 -26.48
CA ASP A 345 10.74 -3.79 -27.47
C ASP A 345 11.24 -2.83 -28.58
N LYS A 346 10.46 -1.80 -28.88
CA LYS A 346 10.83 -0.75 -29.85
C LYS A 346 11.71 0.34 -29.28
N ALA A 347 11.76 0.45 -27.95
CA ALA A 347 12.54 1.50 -27.30
C ALA A 347 14.04 1.27 -27.49
N THR A 348 14.76 2.33 -27.77
CA THR A 348 16.22 2.33 -27.83
C THR A 348 16.78 3.05 -26.60
N GLY A 349 17.45 2.30 -25.72
CA GLY A 349 18.11 2.84 -24.55
C GLY A 349 17.37 2.60 -23.23
N VAL A 350 17.99 3.03 -22.13
CA VAL A 350 17.40 2.93 -20.78
C VAL A 350 16.28 3.95 -20.65
N VAL A 351 15.09 3.48 -20.35
CA VAL A 351 13.95 4.35 -20.04
C VAL A 351 13.92 4.61 -18.55
N GLY A 352 13.90 5.88 -18.17
CA GLY A 352 13.69 6.28 -16.79
C GLY A 352 12.29 5.87 -16.33
N GLN A 353 12.21 4.86 -15.50
CA GLN A 353 10.96 4.45 -14.85
C GLN A 353 10.96 4.97 -13.41
N ARG A 354 9.79 5.37 -12.93
CA ARG A 354 9.65 5.68 -11.51
C ARG A 354 9.48 4.38 -10.75
N SER A 355 10.44 4.08 -9.87
CA SER A 355 10.39 2.91 -9.00
C SER A 355 11.03 3.25 -7.65
N GLU A 356 10.44 2.79 -6.57
CA GLU A 356 11.01 2.92 -5.23
C GLU A 356 12.12 1.89 -4.96
N ALA A 357 12.07 0.74 -5.63
CA ALA A 357 13.17 -0.22 -5.73
C ALA A 357 13.75 -0.13 -7.13
N GLY A 358 15.06 -0.01 -7.28
CA GLY A 358 15.70 0.09 -8.59
C GLY A 358 15.23 -1.02 -9.55
N MET A 359 14.93 -0.69 -10.80
CA MET A 359 14.56 -1.65 -11.83
C MET A 359 15.80 -2.22 -12.50
N ASP A 360 15.84 -3.55 -12.70
CA ASP A 360 16.88 -4.21 -13.46
C ASP A 360 16.59 -4.13 -14.95
N ASN A 361 17.48 -3.48 -15.71
CA ASN A 361 17.34 -3.32 -17.16
C ASN A 361 17.34 -4.65 -17.95
N SER A 362 17.79 -5.76 -17.32
CA SER A 362 17.75 -7.09 -17.94
C SER A 362 16.32 -7.67 -18.04
N LEU A 363 15.37 -7.11 -17.31
CA LEU A 363 13.98 -7.59 -17.23
C LEU A 363 13.00 -6.57 -17.82
N THR A 364 13.32 -6.00 -18.97
CA THR A 364 12.59 -4.88 -19.59
C THR A 364 11.16 -5.23 -19.99
N TYR A 365 10.86 -6.52 -20.24
CA TYR A 365 9.51 -6.97 -20.66
C TYR A 365 8.39 -6.61 -19.68
N CYS A 366 8.70 -6.43 -18.40
CA CYS A 366 7.73 -6.04 -17.39
C CYS A 366 7.56 -4.51 -17.22
N TYR A 367 8.32 -3.71 -17.99
CA TYR A 367 8.33 -2.25 -17.83
C TYR A 367 7.29 -1.55 -18.69
N SER A 368 6.12 -2.16 -18.81
CA SER A 368 4.93 -1.57 -19.42
C SER A 368 3.71 -1.84 -18.57
N VAL A 369 2.63 -1.07 -18.79
CA VAL A 369 1.33 -1.30 -18.12
C VAL A 369 0.85 -2.72 -18.38
N GLU A 370 0.93 -3.19 -19.64
CA GLU A 370 0.59 -4.56 -20.03
C GLU A 370 1.45 -5.61 -19.33
N GLY A 371 2.79 -5.46 -19.41
CA GLY A 371 3.72 -6.45 -18.85
C GLY A 371 3.67 -6.53 -17.32
N GLY A 372 3.55 -5.38 -16.63
CA GLY A 372 3.38 -5.33 -15.18
C GLY A 372 2.08 -5.97 -14.71
N ALA A 373 0.99 -5.75 -15.43
CA ALA A 373 -0.31 -6.38 -15.16
C ALA A 373 -0.25 -7.91 -15.35
N GLU A 374 0.37 -8.38 -16.43
CA GLU A 374 0.56 -9.82 -16.68
C GLU A 374 1.35 -10.49 -15.56
N ILE A 375 2.46 -9.88 -15.12
CA ILE A 375 3.25 -10.38 -14.00
C ILE A 375 2.41 -10.44 -12.72
N ALA A 376 1.68 -9.38 -12.40
CA ALA A 376 0.85 -9.36 -11.20
C ALA A 376 -0.18 -10.49 -11.20
N LYS A 377 -0.87 -10.72 -12.30
CA LYS A 377 -1.84 -11.84 -12.44
C LYS A 377 -1.16 -13.21 -12.39
N GLN A 378 0.00 -13.37 -13.01
CA GLN A 378 0.76 -14.63 -12.98
C GLN A 378 1.21 -14.99 -11.56
N ILE A 379 1.68 -14.01 -10.80
CA ILE A 379 2.28 -14.19 -9.48
C ILE A 379 1.22 -14.40 -8.40
N THR A 380 0.10 -13.68 -8.48
CA THR A 380 -1.04 -13.89 -7.59
C THR A 380 -1.82 -15.17 -7.89
N LYS A 381 -1.57 -15.80 -9.06
CA LYS A 381 -2.20 -17.08 -9.47
C LYS A 381 -3.75 -17.05 -9.43
N GLY A 382 -4.36 -15.87 -9.49
CA GLY A 382 -5.81 -15.70 -9.48
C GLY A 382 -6.48 -15.96 -8.13
N VAL A 383 -5.72 -15.96 -7.02
CA VAL A 383 -6.30 -16.14 -5.66
C VAL A 383 -6.91 -14.84 -5.12
N VAL A 384 -6.63 -13.72 -5.76
CA VAL A 384 -7.13 -12.40 -5.41
C VAL A 384 -7.38 -11.58 -6.68
N PRO A 385 -8.44 -10.73 -6.76
CA PRO A 385 -8.60 -9.76 -7.83
C PRO A 385 -7.43 -8.78 -7.88
N VAL A 386 -6.90 -8.54 -9.08
CA VAL A 386 -5.75 -7.64 -9.31
C VAL A 386 -6.24 -6.35 -9.97
N ILE A 387 -6.03 -5.21 -9.31
CA ILE A 387 -6.43 -3.89 -9.78
C ILE A 387 -5.21 -3.14 -10.30
N GLY A 388 -5.24 -2.73 -11.58
CA GLY A 388 -4.17 -1.98 -12.19
C GLY A 388 -4.19 -0.51 -11.75
N SER A 389 -3.17 -0.07 -11.01
CA SER A 389 -3.13 1.27 -10.43
C SER A 389 -2.31 2.21 -11.31
N ILE A 390 -2.95 3.28 -11.81
CA ILE A 390 -2.33 4.28 -12.67
C ILE A 390 -2.04 5.54 -11.86
N TYR A 391 -0.75 5.92 -11.80
CA TYR A 391 -0.32 7.18 -11.22
C TYR A 391 -0.30 8.27 -12.29
N VAL A 392 -1.14 9.29 -12.13
CA VAL A 392 -1.33 10.33 -13.15
C VAL A 392 -0.02 11.05 -13.50
N GLU A 393 0.78 11.44 -12.50
CA GLU A 393 2.06 12.14 -12.73
C GLU A 393 3.22 11.22 -13.18
N GLN A 394 2.97 9.93 -13.44
CA GLN A 394 3.90 9.10 -14.19
C GLN A 394 4.16 9.69 -15.60
N TYR A 395 3.17 10.40 -16.13
CA TYR A 395 3.19 11.01 -17.47
C TYR A 395 3.50 12.49 -17.44
N LEU A 396 4.12 13.00 -16.37
CA LEU A 396 4.47 14.40 -16.23
C LEU A 396 5.38 14.86 -17.38
N GLY A 397 4.93 15.92 -18.10
CA GLY A 397 5.61 16.46 -19.28
C GLY A 397 4.96 16.05 -20.62
N ASP A 398 4.34 14.87 -20.69
CA ASP A 398 3.52 14.43 -21.82
C ASP A 398 2.42 13.49 -21.31
N PHE A 399 1.20 13.96 -21.20
CA PHE A 399 0.05 13.18 -20.72
C PHE A 399 -0.66 12.38 -21.82
N THR A 400 -0.17 12.41 -23.08
CA THR A 400 -0.74 11.63 -24.19
C THR A 400 -0.89 10.13 -23.86
N PRO A 401 0.03 9.48 -23.11
CA PRO A 401 -0.10 8.07 -22.74
C PRO A 401 -1.11 7.78 -21.61
N PHE A 402 -1.62 8.80 -20.89
CA PHE A 402 -2.47 8.58 -19.70
C PHE A 402 -3.76 7.81 -20.04
N GLY A 403 -4.57 8.28 -20.99
CA GLY A 403 -5.79 7.58 -21.42
C GLY A 403 -5.53 6.15 -21.90
N PRO A 404 -4.57 5.94 -22.85
CA PRO A 404 -4.12 4.60 -23.23
C PRO A 404 -3.69 3.70 -22.06
N ALA A 405 -3.03 4.25 -21.04
CA ALA A 405 -2.62 3.49 -19.85
C ALA A 405 -3.83 3.00 -19.04
N VAL A 406 -4.81 3.87 -18.80
CA VAL A 406 -6.07 3.50 -18.13
C VAL A 406 -6.80 2.40 -18.91
N THR A 407 -6.95 2.57 -20.22
CA THR A 407 -7.59 1.57 -21.08
C THR A 407 -6.83 0.23 -21.08
N GLN A 408 -5.48 0.26 -21.08
CA GLN A 408 -4.67 -0.97 -21.02
C GLN A 408 -4.78 -1.65 -19.66
N ALA A 409 -4.77 -0.90 -18.56
CA ALA A 409 -4.97 -1.44 -17.22
C ALA A 409 -6.32 -2.17 -17.12
N LEU A 410 -7.42 -1.54 -17.57
CA LEU A 410 -8.76 -2.15 -17.61
C LEU A 410 -8.81 -3.44 -18.45
N LYS A 411 -8.02 -3.54 -19.52
CA LYS A 411 -7.94 -4.76 -20.36
C LYS A 411 -7.14 -5.88 -19.73
N SER A 412 -6.13 -5.54 -18.95
CA SER A 412 -5.12 -6.50 -18.46
C SER A 412 -5.35 -6.95 -17.04
N THR A 413 -6.18 -6.24 -16.26
CA THR A 413 -6.48 -6.52 -14.85
C THR A 413 -7.98 -6.63 -14.61
N ASP A 414 -8.38 -6.82 -13.36
CA ASP A 414 -9.80 -7.00 -13.00
C ASP A 414 -10.52 -5.67 -12.78
N GLY A 415 -9.79 -4.54 -12.86
CA GLY A 415 -10.28 -3.17 -12.73
C GLY A 415 -9.14 -2.17 -12.66
N VAL A 416 -9.44 -0.89 -12.50
CA VAL A 416 -8.44 0.17 -12.44
C VAL A 416 -8.55 0.99 -11.17
N MET A 417 -7.41 1.43 -10.63
CA MET A 417 -7.35 2.47 -9.60
C MET A 417 -6.59 3.68 -10.14
N ILE A 418 -7.13 4.87 -9.93
CA ILE A 418 -6.51 6.13 -10.33
C ILE A 418 -5.95 6.85 -9.11
N PHE A 419 -4.65 7.11 -9.11
CA PHE A 419 -3.94 7.89 -8.10
C PHE A 419 -3.52 9.23 -8.71
N ASP A 420 -4.08 10.39 -8.39
CA ASP A 420 -5.25 10.64 -7.56
C ASP A 420 -5.99 11.90 -8.07
N ILE A 421 -7.04 12.37 -7.38
CA ILE A 421 -7.86 13.51 -7.82
C ILE A 421 -7.11 14.83 -7.91
N VAL A 422 -6.11 15.08 -7.06
CA VAL A 422 -5.35 16.36 -7.12
C VAL A 422 -4.59 16.47 -8.44
N HIS A 423 -4.06 15.38 -8.94
CA HIS A 423 -3.34 15.34 -10.21
C HIS A 423 -4.28 15.50 -11.42
N LEU A 424 -5.45 14.86 -11.36
CA LEU A 424 -6.49 15.05 -12.39
C LEU A 424 -6.94 16.52 -12.47
N ASN A 425 -7.13 17.17 -11.32
CA ASN A 425 -7.48 18.60 -11.25
C ASN A 425 -6.36 19.49 -11.77
N LYS A 426 -5.14 19.28 -11.29
CA LYS A 426 -3.95 20.07 -11.62
C LYS A 426 -3.66 20.05 -13.11
N HIS A 427 -3.79 18.90 -13.75
CA HIS A 427 -3.47 18.69 -15.16
C HIS A 427 -4.70 18.69 -16.09
N LYS A 428 -5.91 18.87 -15.53
CA LYS A 428 -7.19 18.94 -16.26
C LYS A 428 -7.49 17.68 -17.11
N LEU A 429 -7.26 16.50 -16.51
CA LEU A 429 -7.32 15.21 -17.20
C LEU A 429 -8.65 14.46 -17.00
N TRP A 430 -9.68 15.11 -16.47
CA TRP A 430 -10.96 14.45 -16.24
C TRP A 430 -11.66 13.98 -17.52
N ASP A 431 -11.64 14.80 -18.58
CA ASP A 431 -12.25 14.44 -19.87
C ASP A 431 -11.48 13.28 -20.53
N GLU A 432 -10.15 13.25 -20.38
CA GLU A 432 -9.29 12.16 -20.83
C GLU A 432 -9.59 10.85 -20.09
N LEU A 433 -9.78 10.94 -18.76
CA LEU A 433 -10.18 9.81 -17.93
C LEU A 433 -11.56 9.27 -18.34
N GLU A 434 -12.54 10.16 -18.54
CA GLU A 434 -13.89 9.79 -18.99
C GLU A 434 -13.83 9.02 -20.31
N ALA A 435 -13.11 9.57 -21.29
CA ALA A 435 -12.93 8.93 -22.59
C ALA A 435 -12.27 7.54 -22.49
N ALA A 436 -11.27 7.39 -21.59
CA ALA A 436 -10.58 6.12 -21.39
C ALA A 436 -11.46 5.07 -20.71
N MET A 437 -12.28 5.47 -19.74
CA MET A 437 -13.24 4.58 -19.08
C MET A 437 -14.30 4.08 -20.06
N GLN A 438 -14.88 4.98 -20.87
CA GLN A 438 -15.89 4.63 -21.88
C GLN A 438 -15.33 3.74 -23.02
N ALA A 439 -14.05 3.88 -23.36
CA ALA A 439 -13.42 3.06 -24.40
C ALA A 439 -13.17 1.60 -23.96
N ALA A 440 -13.29 1.30 -22.67
CA ALA A 440 -13.05 -0.03 -22.11
C ALA A 440 -14.37 -0.81 -21.90
N GLU A 441 -15.53 -0.14 -21.93
CA GLU A 441 -16.87 -0.78 -21.92
C GLU A 441 -17.16 -1.45 -23.29
#